data_27e55948e2012388e841e5202c414577
#
_entry.id   27e55948e2012388e841e5202c414577
#
_cell.length_a   1.000
_cell.length_b   1.000
_cell.length_c   1.000
_cell.angle_alpha   90.00
_cell.angle_beta   90.00
_cell.angle_gamma   90.00
#
_symmetry.space_group_name_H-M   'P 1'
#
loop_
_entity.id
_entity.type
_entity.pdbx_description
1 polymer ?
#
loop_
_entity_poly.entity_id
_entity_poly.type
_entity_poly.pdbx_seq_one_letter_code
_entity_poly.pdbx_strand_id
1 'polypeptide(L)'
;MTSAVAAVDLGATSGRVILGHVSANELSIRPVARFPNNPVRTIDGLHWNILELYRSVLGGLGAAAREDPLIASIGIDSWAVDYALMRGGRMLGTPYHYRDERNLPAVEEIGRAHV
;
A
#
# COMPACT_ATOMS: atom_id res chain seq x y z
N MET A 1 -18.81 3.65 24.03
CA MET A 1 -19.20 3.46 22.63
C MET A 1 -18.00 3.00 21.83
N THR A 2 -18.17 2.00 21.00
CA THR A 2 -17.10 1.37 20.23
C THR A 2 -17.21 1.80 18.77
N SER A 3 -16.12 2.25 18.17
CA SER A 3 -16.06 2.56 16.76
C SER A 3 -15.27 1.49 16.03
N ALA A 4 -15.78 1.08 14.87
CA ALA A 4 -15.07 0.17 13.98
C ALA A 4 -14.26 0.97 12.96
N VAL A 5 -13.03 0.54 12.72
CA VAL A 5 -12.14 1.17 11.74
C VAL A 5 -11.47 0.06 10.91
N ALA A 6 -11.15 0.38 9.67
CA ALA A 6 -10.38 -0.52 8.82
C ALA A 6 -9.00 0.08 8.57
N ALA A 7 -7.96 -0.69 8.78
CA ALA A 7 -6.59 -0.29 8.55
C ALA A 7 -5.99 -1.13 7.43
N VAL A 8 -5.49 -0.48 6.39
CA VAL A 8 -4.78 -1.12 5.29
C VAL A 8 -3.29 -0.93 5.51
N ASP A 9 -2.56 -2.02 5.66
CA ASP A 9 -1.12 -2.00 5.87
C ASP A 9 -0.45 -2.66 4.67
N LEU A 10 0.16 -1.83 3.82
CA LEU A 10 0.82 -2.29 2.61
C LEU A 10 2.33 -2.38 2.86
N GLY A 11 2.81 -3.59 3.07
CA GLY A 11 4.24 -3.85 3.18
C GLY A 11 4.88 -4.14 1.83
N ALA A 12 6.19 -4.23 1.80
CA ALA A 12 6.96 -4.43 0.57
C ALA A 12 6.73 -5.82 -0.05
N THR A 13 6.34 -6.82 0.74
CA THR A 13 6.17 -8.20 0.26
C THR A 13 4.76 -8.74 0.48
N SER A 14 3.99 -8.13 1.36
CA SER A 14 2.61 -8.53 1.63
C SER A 14 1.81 -7.34 2.16
N GLY A 15 0.51 -7.38 1.93
CA GLY A 15 -0.42 -6.42 2.49
C GLY A 15 -1.45 -7.10 3.37
N ARG A 16 -2.15 -6.31 4.17
CA ARG A 16 -3.21 -6.80 5.02
C ARG A 16 -4.26 -5.72 5.25
N VAL A 17 -5.47 -6.17 5.51
CA VAL A 17 -6.54 -5.31 6.02
C VAL A 17 -6.90 -5.80 7.41
N ILE A 18 -6.95 -4.88 8.34
CA ILE A 18 -7.19 -5.14 9.75
C ILE A 18 -8.47 -4.43 10.15
N LEU A 19 -9.35 -5.16 10.82
CA LEU A 19 -10.54 -4.59 11.45
C LEU A 19 -10.19 -4.25 12.89
N GLY A 20 -10.34 -2.99 13.25
CA GLY A 20 -10.12 -2.49 14.59
C GLY A 20 -11.40 -2.04 15.25
N HIS A 21 -11.51 -2.28 16.54
CA HIS A 21 -12.57 -1.74 17.37
C HIS A 21 -11.94 -0.89 18.48
N VAL A 22 -12.32 0.37 18.53
CA VAL A 22 -11.70 1.35 19.41
C VAL A 22 -12.78 1.94 20.33
N SER A 23 -12.50 1.93 21.62
CA SER A 23 -13.29 2.63 22.63
C SER A 23 -12.36 3.46 23.52
N ALA A 24 -12.92 4.18 24.50
CA ALA A 24 -12.12 4.96 25.44
C ALA A 24 -11.09 4.12 26.20
N ASN A 25 -11.36 2.85 26.43
CA ASN A 25 -10.56 1.98 27.29
C ASN A 25 -9.98 0.75 26.58
N GLU A 26 -10.39 0.47 25.36
CA GLU A 26 -9.98 -0.76 24.66
C GLU A 26 -9.66 -0.50 23.21
N LEU A 27 -8.69 -1.26 22.72
CA LEU A 27 -8.38 -1.40 21.31
C LEU A 27 -8.27 -2.90 21.01
N SER A 28 -9.12 -3.39 20.12
CA SER A 28 -8.97 -4.74 19.59
C SER A 28 -8.72 -4.69 18.10
N ILE A 29 -7.82 -5.51 17.61
CA ILE A 29 -7.48 -5.58 16.19
C ILE A 29 -7.53 -7.04 15.74
N ARG A 30 -7.99 -7.25 14.51
CA ARG A 30 -8.04 -8.57 13.91
C ARG A 30 -7.82 -8.47 12.40
N PRO A 31 -6.81 -9.20 11.85
CA PRO A 31 -6.65 -9.27 10.40
C PRO A 31 -7.86 -9.94 9.75
N VAL A 32 -8.41 -9.32 8.71
CA VAL A 32 -9.54 -9.87 7.95
C VAL A 32 -9.15 -10.26 6.52
N ALA A 33 -8.00 -9.80 6.05
CA ALA A 33 -7.47 -10.18 4.75
C ALA A 33 -5.95 -10.05 4.76
N ARG A 34 -5.30 -10.94 4.02
CA ARG A 34 -3.87 -10.88 3.76
C ARG A 34 -3.62 -11.27 2.32
N PHE A 35 -2.71 -10.57 1.66
CA PHE A 35 -2.43 -10.81 0.25
C PHE A 35 -0.94 -10.56 -0.05
N PRO A 36 -0.39 -11.24 -1.07
CA PRO A 36 0.97 -10.98 -1.48
C PRO A 36 1.10 -9.64 -2.19
N ASN A 37 2.27 -9.05 -2.10
CA ASN A 37 2.64 -7.88 -2.87
C ASN A 37 3.85 -8.27 -3.73
N ASN A 38 3.58 -8.66 -4.98
CA ASN A 38 4.59 -9.16 -5.90
C ASN A 38 4.89 -8.10 -6.96
N PRO A 39 6.07 -7.50 -6.96
CA PRO A 39 6.48 -6.60 -8.03
C PRO A 39 6.54 -7.34 -9.37
N VAL A 40 6.39 -6.58 -10.45
CA VAL A 40 6.39 -7.13 -11.81
C VAL A 40 7.59 -6.57 -12.57
N ARG A 41 8.38 -7.46 -13.15
CA ARG A 41 9.44 -7.07 -14.06
C ARG A 41 8.89 -7.01 -15.48
N THR A 42 9.02 -5.84 -16.08
CA THR A 42 8.64 -5.60 -17.48
C THR A 42 9.91 -5.29 -18.30
N ILE A 43 9.71 -5.00 -19.58
CA ILE A 43 10.85 -4.69 -20.47
C ILE A 43 11.59 -3.42 -20.03
N ASP A 44 10.91 -2.49 -19.37
CA ASP A 44 11.50 -1.21 -18.96
C ASP A 44 11.90 -1.15 -17.48
N GLY A 45 11.68 -2.22 -16.72
CA GLY A 45 12.15 -2.27 -15.34
C GLY A 45 11.24 -3.01 -14.39
N LEU A 46 11.48 -2.79 -13.10
CA LEU A 46 10.74 -3.40 -12.01
C LEU A 46 9.68 -2.41 -11.51
N HIS A 47 8.44 -2.88 -11.44
CA HIS A 47 7.28 -2.04 -11.09
C HIS A 47 6.50 -2.66 -9.93
N TRP A 48 5.81 -1.80 -9.19
CA TRP A 48 4.74 -2.24 -8.30
C TRP A 48 3.55 -2.68 -9.14
N ASN A 49 2.91 -3.79 -8.76
CA ASN A 49 1.66 -4.22 -9.40
C ASN A 49 0.49 -3.48 -8.74
N ILE A 50 0.37 -2.21 -9.07
CA ILE A 50 -0.58 -1.31 -8.41
C ILE A 50 -2.04 -1.72 -8.63
N LEU A 51 -2.36 -2.29 -9.79
CA LEU A 51 -3.71 -2.75 -10.08
C LEU A 51 -4.11 -3.93 -9.20
N GLU A 52 -3.20 -4.87 -8.98
CA GLU A 52 -3.44 -6.00 -8.09
C GLU A 52 -3.55 -5.56 -6.63
N LEU A 53 -2.70 -4.63 -6.21
CA LEU A 53 -2.80 -4.05 -4.87
C LEU A 53 -4.15 -3.37 -4.66
N TYR A 54 -4.61 -2.60 -5.63
CA TYR A 54 -5.90 -1.95 -5.58
C TYR A 54 -7.03 -2.96 -5.41
N ARG A 55 -7.04 -4.00 -6.25
CA ARG A 55 -8.05 -5.06 -6.18
C ARG A 55 -8.00 -5.78 -4.83
N SER A 56 -6.83 -6.11 -4.34
CA SER A 56 -6.65 -6.80 -3.06
C SER A 56 -7.13 -5.95 -1.88
N VAL A 57 -6.83 -4.65 -1.90
CA VAL A 57 -7.30 -3.71 -0.88
C VAL A 57 -8.82 -3.63 -0.87
N LEU A 58 -9.44 -3.48 -2.03
CA LEU A 58 -10.90 -3.44 -2.12
C LEU A 58 -11.54 -4.73 -1.62
N GLY A 59 -10.96 -5.89 -1.97
CA GLY A 59 -11.41 -7.17 -1.47
C GLY A 59 -11.30 -7.28 0.06
N GLY A 60 -10.21 -6.81 0.61
CA GLY A 60 -9.99 -6.79 2.06
C GLY A 60 -10.94 -5.83 2.80
N LEU A 61 -11.18 -4.66 2.24
CA LEU A 61 -12.15 -3.72 2.80
C LEU A 61 -13.57 -4.30 2.75
N GLY A 62 -13.91 -5.02 1.67
CA GLY A 62 -15.18 -5.74 1.58
C GLY A 62 -15.31 -6.82 2.65
N ALA A 63 -14.24 -7.54 2.95
CA ALA A 63 -14.22 -8.53 4.02
C ALA A 63 -14.45 -7.87 5.40
N ALA A 64 -13.79 -6.72 5.65
CA ALA A 64 -14.00 -5.97 6.88
C ALA A 64 -15.45 -5.51 7.02
N ALA A 65 -16.04 -4.98 5.95
CA ALA A 65 -17.42 -4.51 5.94
C ALA A 65 -18.44 -5.63 6.15
N ARG A 66 -18.15 -6.84 5.70
CA ARG A 66 -19.02 -7.99 5.96
C ARG A 66 -19.00 -8.41 7.43
N GLU A 67 -17.89 -8.23 8.11
CA GLU A 67 -17.79 -8.53 9.53
C GLU A 67 -18.37 -7.43 10.41
N ASP A 68 -18.18 -6.16 10.03
CA ASP A 68 -18.77 -5.03 10.71
C ASP A 68 -19.19 -3.99 9.68
N PRO A 69 -20.49 -3.87 9.37
CA PRO A 69 -20.97 -2.92 8.36
C PRO A 69 -20.91 -1.46 8.81
N LEU A 70 -20.57 -1.18 10.07
CA LEU A 70 -20.53 0.17 10.63
C LEU A 70 -19.09 0.71 10.76
N ILE A 71 -18.25 0.48 9.76
CA ILE A 71 -16.91 1.03 9.74
C ILE A 71 -16.99 2.55 9.59
N ALA A 72 -16.38 3.25 10.55
CA ALA A 72 -16.43 4.71 10.60
C ALA A 72 -15.33 5.38 9.79
N SER A 73 -14.17 4.72 9.62
CA SER A 73 -13.03 5.30 8.91
C SER A 73 -12.10 4.23 8.37
N ILE A 74 -11.30 4.63 7.39
CA ILE A 74 -10.28 3.78 6.76
C ILE A 74 -8.96 4.54 6.80
N GLY A 75 -7.91 3.88 7.28
CA GLY A 75 -6.55 4.40 7.21
C GLY A 75 -5.70 3.49 6.32
N ILE A 76 -4.73 4.07 5.64
CA ILE A 76 -3.81 3.33 4.77
C ILE A 76 -2.38 3.74 5.09
N ASP A 77 -1.52 2.76 5.25
CA ASP A 77 -0.09 2.93 5.43
C ASP A 77 0.65 2.10 4.40
N SER A 78 1.79 2.57 3.94
CA SER A 78 2.60 1.85 2.96
C SER A 78 4.09 2.22 3.10
N TRP A 79 4.91 1.69 2.18
CA TRP A 79 6.33 2.03 2.11
C TRP A 79 6.54 3.47 1.63
N ALA A 80 7.72 3.99 1.84
CA ALA A 80 8.13 5.33 1.44
C ALA A 80 8.81 5.34 0.07
N VAL A 81 9.21 6.50 -0.38
CA VAL A 81 10.07 6.87 -1.51
C VAL A 81 9.50 6.67 -2.90
N ASP A 82 8.52 5.80 -3.10
CA ASP A 82 7.95 5.55 -4.41
C ASP A 82 6.79 6.48 -4.71
N TYR A 83 6.56 6.72 -5.98
CA TYR A 83 5.55 7.69 -6.42
C TYR A 83 5.00 7.31 -7.78
N ALA A 84 3.87 7.93 -8.13
CA ALA A 84 3.31 7.89 -9.46
C ALA A 84 3.08 9.32 -9.94
N LEU A 85 3.30 9.55 -11.22
CA LEU A 85 2.94 10.82 -11.85
C LEU A 85 1.48 10.77 -12.28
N MET A 86 0.73 11.80 -11.92
CA MET A 86 -0.71 11.87 -12.19
C MET A 86 -1.03 13.06 -13.07
N ARG A 87 -2.03 12.92 -13.92
CA ARG A 87 -2.56 14.00 -14.72
C ARG A 87 -4.05 13.82 -14.92
N GLY A 88 -4.85 14.81 -14.54
CA GLY A 88 -6.30 14.74 -14.68
C GLY A 88 -6.92 13.55 -13.96
N GLY A 89 -6.39 13.16 -12.81
CA GLY A 89 -6.87 12.01 -12.05
C GLY A 89 -6.41 10.66 -12.60
N ARG A 90 -5.52 10.66 -13.60
CA ARG A 90 -5.00 9.44 -14.22
C ARG A 90 -3.52 9.25 -13.94
N MET A 91 -3.13 8.02 -13.70
CA MET A 91 -1.74 7.64 -13.54
C MET A 91 -1.07 7.58 -14.92
N LEU A 92 0.06 8.27 -15.08
CA LEU A 92 0.77 8.38 -16.36
C LEU A 92 1.69 7.18 -16.66
N GLY A 93 1.83 6.27 -15.77
CA GLY A 93 2.61 5.06 -15.95
C GLY A 93 2.59 4.25 -14.68
N THR A 94 2.98 2.98 -14.78
CA THR A 94 3.04 2.11 -13.60
C THR A 94 4.19 2.54 -12.71
N PRO A 95 3.98 2.71 -11.39
CA PRO A 95 5.04 3.15 -10.49
C PRO A 95 6.22 2.17 -10.49
N TYR A 96 7.43 2.69 -10.58
CA TYR A 96 8.64 1.89 -10.44
C TYR A 96 8.86 1.50 -8.98
N HIS A 97 9.38 0.30 -8.79
CA HIS A 97 9.78 -0.19 -7.49
C HIS A 97 11.11 0.46 -7.09
N TYR A 98 11.29 0.77 -5.80
CA TYR A 98 12.52 1.43 -5.31
C TYR A 98 13.78 0.60 -5.54
N ARG A 99 13.66 -0.72 -5.75
CA ARG A 99 14.79 -1.60 -6.09
C ARG A 99 15.08 -1.70 -7.58
N ASP A 100 14.36 -0.93 -8.41
CA ASP A 100 14.65 -0.91 -9.83
C ASP A 100 16.05 -0.35 -10.08
N GLU A 101 16.77 -0.98 -11.01
CA GLU A 101 18.16 -0.62 -11.30
C GLU A 101 18.31 0.78 -11.88
N ARG A 102 17.24 1.39 -12.38
CA ARG A 102 17.27 2.77 -12.90
C ARG A 102 17.73 3.79 -11.86
N ASN A 103 17.65 3.45 -10.57
CA ASN A 103 18.06 4.33 -9.49
C ASN A 103 19.58 4.35 -9.27
N LEU A 104 20.31 3.35 -9.75
CA LEU A 104 21.73 3.23 -9.53
C LEU A 104 22.54 4.40 -10.10
N PRO A 105 22.32 4.85 -11.35
CA PRO A 105 23.04 6.01 -11.87
C PRO A 105 22.80 7.29 -11.05
N ALA A 106 21.58 7.49 -10.57
CA ALA A 106 21.26 8.66 -9.74
C ALA A 106 21.98 8.61 -8.40
N VAL A 107 22.07 7.43 -7.77
CA VAL A 107 22.80 7.24 -6.52
C VAL A 107 24.28 7.55 -6.70
N GLU A 108 24.90 7.08 -7.79
CA GLU A 108 26.30 7.37 -8.10
C GLU A 108 26.53 8.88 -8.31
N GLU A 109 25.64 9.53 -9.04
CA GLU A 109 25.74 10.98 -9.31
C GLU A 109 25.64 11.80 -8.04
N ILE A 110 24.71 11.45 -7.14
CA ILE A 110 24.58 12.10 -5.83
C ILE A 110 25.86 11.90 -5.02
N GLY A 111 26.43 10.68 -5.02
CA GLY A 111 27.68 10.38 -4.36
C GLY A 111 28.83 11.26 -4.84
N ARG A 112 28.95 11.50 -6.17
CA ARG A 112 29.97 12.38 -6.72
C ARG A 112 29.78 13.84 -6.32
N ALA A 113 28.55 14.29 -6.20
CA ALA A 113 28.27 15.66 -5.82
C ALA A 113 28.66 15.99 -4.38
N HIS A 114 28.84 14.99 -3.55
CA HIS A 114 29.19 15.13 -2.13
C HIS A 114 30.67 14.83 -1.82
N VAL A 115 31.45 14.55 -2.81
CA VAL A 115 32.90 14.26 -2.65
C VAL A 115 33.74 15.52 -2.74
#